data_459c843621e1d5ad17d0169ee64302cf
#
_entry.id   459c843621e1d5ad17d0169ee64302cf
#
_cell.length_a   1.000
_cell.length_b   1.000
_cell.length_c   1.000
_cell.angle_alpha   90.00
_cell.angle_beta   90.00
_cell.angle_gamma   90.00
#
_symmetry.space_group_name_H-M   'P 1'
#
loop_
_entity.id
_entity.type
_entity.pdbx_description
1 polymer ?
#
loop_
_entity_poly.entity_id
_entity_poly.type
_entity_poly.pdbx_seq_one_letter_code
_entity_poly.pdbx_strand_id
1 'polypeptide(L)'
;SIVTGGDAGSAEGDFASCLIWSSRPGAELPVYMTVQNNKWGISTNYDSQHGEKHVSDRGKAFGIRTNVVDGNDPIESYFAISQDLEYIRKNTKPVLTEFMVSRLYGHSSASGANRENGECPIERFEKRLVDSKYIATGFVKELWQQYDDESRDAAEKVRAEGVPTAESVWDHIYVGNENADWRKF
;
A
#
# COMPACT_ATOMS: atom_id res chain seq x y z
N SER A 1 -5.56 13.75 1.41
CA SER A 1 -4.42 12.93 0.94
C SER A 1 -4.55 11.50 1.44
N ILE A 2 -4.01 10.55 0.67
CA ILE A 2 -3.87 9.14 1.07
C ILE A 2 -2.39 8.83 1.11
N VAL A 3 -1.94 8.21 2.21
CA VAL A 3 -0.55 7.80 2.42
C VAL A 3 -0.54 6.31 2.75
N THR A 4 0.31 5.55 2.07
CA THR A 4 0.42 4.11 2.26
C THR A 4 1.83 3.74 2.71
N GLY A 5 1.95 2.75 3.57
CA GLY A 5 3.23 2.24 4.04
C GLY A 5 3.12 0.80 4.53
N GLY A 6 4.25 0.13 4.70
CA GLY A 6 4.32 -1.17 5.35
C GLY A 6 4.54 -1.05 6.86
N ASP A 7 4.37 -2.16 7.57
CA ASP A 7 4.61 -2.23 9.01
C ASP A 7 6.05 -1.82 9.39
N ALA A 8 7.06 -2.32 8.69
CA ALA A 8 8.45 -1.96 8.98
C ALA A 8 8.73 -0.45 8.80
N GLY A 9 8.18 0.16 7.75
CA GLY A 9 8.33 1.60 7.53
C GLY A 9 7.67 2.44 8.63
N SER A 10 6.67 1.92 9.30
CA SER A 10 6.02 2.60 10.43
C SER A 10 6.88 2.63 11.69
N ALA A 11 7.99 1.87 11.77
CA ALA A 11 8.94 1.95 12.87
C ALA A 11 9.87 3.17 12.77
N GLU A 12 9.90 3.85 11.62
CA GLU A 12 10.71 5.05 11.42
C GLU A 12 10.11 6.28 12.11
N GLY A 13 10.97 7.22 12.50
CA GLY A 13 10.57 8.43 13.22
C GLY A 13 9.58 9.33 12.46
N ASP A 14 9.64 9.32 11.14
CA ASP A 14 8.77 10.11 10.26
C ASP A 14 7.30 9.69 10.38
N PHE A 15 7.04 8.40 10.64
CA PHE A 15 5.67 7.94 10.90
C PHE A 15 5.10 8.55 12.19
N ALA A 16 5.89 8.59 13.27
CA ALA A 16 5.48 9.23 14.52
C ALA A 16 5.24 10.73 14.33
N SER A 17 6.10 11.40 13.56
CA SER A 17 5.93 12.81 13.20
C SER A 17 4.64 13.05 12.41
N CYS A 18 4.30 12.15 11.47
CA CYS A 18 3.06 12.22 10.72
C CYS A 18 1.82 12.15 11.64
N LEU A 19 1.81 11.25 12.63
CA LEU A 19 0.72 11.16 13.62
C LEU A 19 0.56 12.45 14.41
N ILE A 20 1.68 13.03 14.89
CA ILE A 20 1.68 14.29 15.65
C ILE A 20 1.14 15.43 14.79
N TRP A 21 1.70 15.62 13.59
CA TRP A 21 1.37 16.77 12.76
C TRP A 21 -0.06 16.70 12.19
N SER A 22 -0.55 15.52 11.86
CA SER A 22 -1.90 15.34 11.30
C SER A 22 -3.03 15.51 12.32
N SER A 23 -2.74 15.34 13.62
CA SER A 23 -3.74 15.34 14.70
C SER A 23 -3.75 16.58 15.57
N ARG A 24 -3.01 17.63 15.22
CA ARG A 24 -2.92 18.88 16.03
C ARG A 24 -4.29 19.53 16.20
N PRO A 25 -4.74 19.79 17.46
CA PRO A 25 -6.04 20.38 17.71
C PRO A 25 -6.24 21.72 16.99
N GLY A 26 -7.30 21.85 16.21
CA GLY A 26 -7.62 23.03 15.42
C GLY A 26 -6.79 23.20 14.14
N ALA A 27 -5.91 22.24 13.84
CA ALA A 27 -5.10 22.17 12.62
C ALA A 27 -4.98 20.73 12.13
N GLU A 28 -6.02 19.94 12.36
CA GLU A 28 -6.11 18.57 11.90
C GLU A 28 -6.06 18.50 10.38
N LEU A 29 -5.44 17.44 9.87
CA LEU A 29 -5.29 17.25 8.42
C LEU A 29 -6.19 16.10 7.94
N PRO A 30 -6.87 16.24 6.79
CA PRO A 30 -7.67 15.20 6.18
C PRO A 30 -6.74 14.16 5.49
N VAL A 31 -6.02 13.40 6.28
CA VAL A 31 -5.08 12.37 5.80
C VAL A 31 -5.60 11.00 6.13
N TYR A 32 -5.63 10.13 5.13
CA TYR A 32 -5.87 8.71 5.30
C TYR A 32 -4.53 7.98 5.30
N MET A 33 -4.14 7.46 6.42
CA MET A 33 -2.92 6.67 6.58
C MET A 33 -3.27 5.18 6.56
N THR A 34 -2.68 4.43 5.66
CA THR A 34 -2.87 2.97 5.57
C THR A 34 -1.56 2.25 5.80
N VAL A 35 -1.58 1.24 6.64
CA VAL A 35 -0.42 0.37 6.90
C VAL A 35 -0.76 -1.03 6.43
N GLN A 36 -0.02 -1.54 5.43
CA GLN A 36 -0.09 -2.93 5.00
C GLN A 36 0.82 -3.76 5.90
N ASN A 37 0.24 -4.40 6.90
CA ASN A 37 0.98 -5.20 7.87
C ASN A 37 1.02 -6.66 7.43
N ASN A 38 2.15 -7.07 6.87
CA ASN A 38 2.44 -8.46 6.49
C ASN A 38 3.33 -9.16 7.52
N LYS A 39 3.61 -8.53 8.66
CA LYS A 39 4.46 -9.00 9.75
C LYS A 39 5.95 -9.13 9.41
N TRP A 40 6.40 -8.53 8.31
CA TRP A 40 7.80 -8.62 7.87
C TRP A 40 8.33 -7.31 7.28
N GLY A 41 9.49 -6.88 7.75
CA GLY A 41 10.31 -5.86 7.11
C GLY A 41 11.49 -6.49 6.41
N ILE A 42 11.40 -6.73 5.10
CA ILE A 42 12.40 -7.46 4.30
C ILE A 42 12.67 -8.84 4.92
N SER A 43 13.68 -8.93 5.81
CA SER A 43 14.11 -10.17 6.49
C SER A 43 13.91 -10.13 8.01
N THR A 44 13.27 -9.07 8.53
CA THR A 44 13.05 -8.85 9.96
C THR A 44 11.58 -9.02 10.29
N ASN A 45 11.25 -9.87 11.25
CA ASN A 45 9.87 -10.08 11.63
C ASN A 45 9.32 -8.91 12.47
N TYR A 46 8.00 -8.83 12.56
CA TYR A 46 7.28 -7.77 13.25
C TYR A 46 7.69 -7.65 14.73
N ASP A 47 7.75 -8.76 15.44
CA ASP A 47 7.97 -8.78 16.91
C ASP A 47 9.37 -8.29 17.32
N SER A 48 10.32 -8.26 16.36
CA SER A 48 11.65 -7.68 16.62
C SER A 48 11.74 -6.17 16.31
N GLN A 49 10.69 -5.59 15.74
CA GLN A 49 10.63 -4.16 15.38
C GLN A 49 9.57 -3.39 16.17
N HIS A 50 8.54 -4.07 16.67
CA HIS A 50 7.35 -3.46 17.25
C HIS A 50 7.05 -4.03 18.62
N GLY A 51 6.75 -3.16 19.56
CA GLY A 51 6.30 -3.54 20.91
C GLY A 51 4.77 -3.61 21.04
N GLU A 52 4.05 -2.95 20.14
CA GLU A 52 2.59 -2.95 20.08
C GLU A 52 2.04 -4.14 19.29
N LYS A 53 0.82 -4.54 19.59
CA LYS A 53 0.12 -5.60 18.85
C LYS A 53 -0.26 -5.16 17.43
N HIS A 54 -0.69 -3.92 17.29
CA HIS A 54 -1.11 -3.32 16.03
C HIS A 54 -0.46 -1.96 15.87
N VAL A 55 0.09 -1.67 14.70
CA VAL A 55 0.65 -0.35 14.37
C VAL A 55 -0.40 0.75 14.55
N SER A 56 -1.66 0.44 14.21
CA SER A 56 -2.78 1.37 14.36
C SER A 56 -3.03 1.80 15.81
N ASP A 57 -2.60 1.03 16.80
CA ASP A 57 -2.74 1.40 18.22
C ASP A 57 -2.00 2.71 18.56
N ARG A 58 -0.93 3.04 17.81
CA ARG A 58 -0.21 4.30 17.97
C ARG A 58 -1.10 5.52 17.72
N GLY A 59 -2.03 5.43 16.75
CA GLY A 59 -2.96 6.52 16.45
C GLY A 59 -3.87 6.88 17.63
N LYS A 60 -4.20 5.92 18.48
CA LYS A 60 -5.06 6.13 19.66
C LYS A 60 -4.46 7.15 20.64
N ALA A 61 -3.14 7.14 20.82
CA ALA A 61 -2.44 8.09 21.68
C ALA A 61 -2.59 9.54 21.22
N PHE A 62 -2.87 9.77 19.95
CA PHE A 62 -3.06 11.08 19.34
C PHE A 62 -4.53 11.42 19.06
N GLY A 63 -5.48 10.60 19.54
CA GLY A 63 -6.91 10.80 19.28
C GLY A 63 -7.32 10.57 17.82
N ILE A 64 -6.49 9.90 17.05
CA ILE A 64 -6.77 9.52 15.66
C ILE A 64 -7.72 8.32 15.65
N ARG A 65 -8.75 8.35 14.80
CA ARG A 65 -9.59 7.19 14.53
C ARG A 65 -8.74 6.07 13.91
N THR A 66 -8.83 4.86 14.49
CA THR A 66 -8.01 3.71 14.05
C THR A 66 -8.87 2.49 13.77
N ASN A 67 -8.48 1.70 12.77
CA ASN A 67 -9.10 0.43 12.41
C ASN A 67 -8.02 -0.64 12.15
N VAL A 68 -8.40 -1.89 12.39
CA VAL A 68 -7.65 -3.07 11.94
C VAL A 68 -8.59 -3.89 11.07
N VAL A 69 -8.16 -4.22 9.86
CA VAL A 69 -8.98 -4.80 8.80
C VAL A 69 -8.29 -6.04 8.24
N ASP A 70 -9.06 -7.07 7.87
CA ASP A 70 -8.54 -8.17 7.06
C ASP A 70 -8.24 -7.66 5.64
N GLY A 71 -6.98 -7.32 5.39
CA GLY A 71 -6.52 -6.82 4.09
C GLY A 71 -6.48 -7.88 2.99
N ASN A 72 -6.66 -9.17 3.34
CA ASN A 72 -6.83 -10.26 2.37
C ASN A 72 -8.28 -10.41 1.87
N ASP A 73 -9.23 -9.68 2.47
CA ASP A 73 -10.60 -9.59 1.95
C ASP A 73 -10.80 -8.24 1.22
N PRO A 74 -10.87 -8.23 -0.12
CA PRO A 74 -11.04 -6.99 -0.88
C PRO A 74 -12.39 -6.32 -0.65
N ILE A 75 -13.43 -7.06 -0.26
CA ILE A 75 -14.73 -6.48 0.05
C ILE A 75 -14.71 -5.78 1.40
N GLU A 76 -14.14 -6.42 2.42
CA GLU A 76 -13.96 -5.79 3.73
C GLU A 76 -13.09 -4.54 3.62
N SER A 77 -11.97 -4.64 2.87
CA SER A 77 -11.10 -3.51 2.58
C SER A 77 -11.83 -2.36 1.89
N TYR A 78 -12.68 -2.65 0.88
CA TYR A 78 -13.47 -1.64 0.18
C TYR A 78 -14.41 -0.89 1.12
N PHE A 79 -15.14 -1.60 1.97
CA PHE A 79 -16.06 -0.95 2.90
C PHE A 79 -15.33 -0.16 3.98
N ALA A 80 -14.24 -0.67 4.53
CA ALA A 80 -13.44 0.05 5.50
C ALA A 80 -12.88 1.36 4.92
N ILE A 81 -12.27 1.30 3.74
CA ILE A 81 -11.75 2.48 3.04
C ILE A 81 -12.85 3.48 2.75
N SER A 82 -14.02 3.02 2.27
CA SER A 82 -15.15 3.90 1.95
C SER A 82 -15.65 4.66 3.18
N GLN A 83 -15.82 3.97 4.30
CA GLN A 83 -16.26 4.57 5.56
C GLN A 83 -15.20 5.55 6.12
N ASP A 84 -13.93 5.23 6.03
CA ASP A 84 -12.85 6.08 6.52
C ASP A 84 -12.71 7.35 5.66
N LEU A 85 -12.82 7.24 4.35
CA LEU A 85 -12.83 8.40 3.46
C LEU A 85 -14.04 9.30 3.69
N GLU A 86 -15.21 8.73 3.93
CA GLU A 86 -16.40 9.51 4.29
C GLU A 86 -16.19 10.26 5.61
N TYR A 87 -15.65 9.57 6.63
CA TYR A 87 -15.32 10.19 7.90
C TYR A 87 -14.33 11.36 7.74
N ILE A 88 -13.26 11.15 6.98
CA ILE A 88 -12.22 12.18 6.72
C ILE A 88 -12.83 13.39 6.02
N ARG A 89 -13.65 13.17 4.99
CA ARG A 89 -14.31 14.26 4.24
C ARG A 89 -15.27 15.06 5.11
N LYS A 90 -16.02 14.38 5.98
CA LYS A 90 -17.00 15.01 6.86
C LYS A 90 -16.37 15.79 8.02
N ASN A 91 -15.29 15.27 8.60
CA ASN A 91 -14.74 15.76 9.86
C ASN A 91 -13.42 16.54 9.69
N THR A 92 -12.78 16.47 8.52
CA THR A 92 -11.44 17.04 8.27
C THR A 92 -10.42 16.54 9.30
N LYS A 93 -10.49 15.24 9.65
CA LYS A 93 -9.61 14.60 10.65
C LYS A 93 -8.90 13.39 10.06
N PRO A 94 -7.69 13.07 10.54
CA PRO A 94 -6.94 11.91 10.07
C PRO A 94 -7.59 10.60 10.50
N VAL A 95 -7.34 9.55 9.72
CA VAL A 95 -7.64 8.15 10.05
C VAL A 95 -6.41 7.31 9.79
N LEU A 96 -6.15 6.32 10.66
CA LEU A 96 -5.11 5.33 10.50
C LEU A 96 -5.73 3.93 10.46
N THR A 97 -5.62 3.26 9.32
CA THR A 97 -6.13 1.90 9.14
C THR A 97 -4.98 0.93 8.86
N GLU A 98 -4.92 -0.13 9.65
CA GLU A 98 -3.99 -1.22 9.48
C GLU A 98 -4.68 -2.39 8.77
N PHE A 99 -4.16 -2.74 7.60
CA PHE A 99 -4.61 -3.88 6.82
C PHE A 99 -3.69 -5.07 7.09
N MET A 100 -4.24 -6.11 7.69
CA MET A 100 -3.53 -7.36 7.91
C MET A 100 -3.48 -8.12 6.60
N VAL A 101 -2.29 -8.29 6.03
CA VAL A 101 -2.10 -8.90 4.71
C VAL A 101 -1.10 -10.05 4.76
N SER A 102 -1.23 -10.99 3.84
CA SER A 102 -0.27 -12.07 3.66
C SER A 102 0.94 -11.60 2.85
N ARG A 103 2.12 -12.05 3.25
CA ARG A 103 3.30 -12.00 2.40
C ARG A 103 3.40 -13.31 1.64
N LEU A 104 3.24 -13.27 0.32
CA LEU A 104 3.20 -14.49 -0.51
C LEU A 104 4.56 -14.91 -1.04
N TYR A 105 5.51 -13.97 -1.13
CA TYR A 105 6.85 -14.21 -1.67
C TYR A 105 7.91 -13.44 -0.88
N GLY A 106 9.17 -13.77 -1.13
CA GLY A 106 10.28 -12.97 -0.63
C GLY A 106 10.21 -11.52 -1.11
N HIS A 107 10.77 -10.61 -0.33
CA HIS A 107 10.74 -9.17 -0.63
C HIS A 107 11.70 -8.79 -1.77
N SER A 108 12.82 -9.47 -1.86
CA SER A 108 13.91 -9.18 -2.80
C SER A 108 14.58 -10.47 -3.25
N SER A 109 15.51 -10.37 -4.19
CA SER A 109 16.33 -11.51 -4.61
C SER A 109 17.03 -12.23 -3.46
N ALA A 110 17.44 -11.49 -2.43
CA ALA A 110 18.10 -12.04 -1.24
C ALA A 110 17.15 -12.84 -0.33
N SER A 111 15.87 -12.50 -0.29
CA SER A 111 14.85 -13.22 0.50
C SER A 111 14.16 -14.35 -0.27
N GLY A 112 14.52 -14.54 -1.53
CA GLY A 112 14.09 -15.65 -2.37
C GLY A 112 12.75 -15.44 -3.07
N ALA A 113 12.51 -16.24 -4.10
CA ALA A 113 11.28 -16.23 -4.91
C ALA A 113 10.30 -17.35 -4.53
N ASN A 114 10.59 -18.11 -3.48
CA ASN A 114 9.70 -19.20 -3.04
C ASN A 114 8.41 -18.62 -2.48
N ARG A 115 7.31 -19.27 -2.83
CA ARG A 115 6.00 -18.91 -2.27
C ARG A 115 5.95 -19.31 -0.79
N GLU A 116 5.57 -18.35 0.05
CA GLU A 116 5.28 -18.55 1.45
C GLU A 116 3.88 -19.15 1.66
N ASN A 117 3.66 -19.80 2.80
CA ASN A 117 2.37 -20.38 3.17
C ASN A 117 1.40 -19.30 3.67
N GLY A 118 1.00 -18.41 2.78
CA GLY A 118 0.03 -17.35 3.06
C GLY A 118 -1.25 -17.50 2.23
N GLU A 119 -2.36 -16.98 2.75
CA GLU A 119 -3.60 -16.90 2.00
C GLU A 119 -3.45 -15.88 0.86
N CYS A 120 -3.74 -16.30 -0.37
CA CYS A 120 -3.76 -15.39 -1.52
C CYS A 120 -5.10 -14.65 -1.58
N PRO A 121 -5.15 -13.33 -1.45
CA PRO A 121 -6.39 -12.58 -1.50
C PRO A 121 -7.12 -12.70 -2.85
N ILE A 122 -6.36 -12.87 -3.94
CA ILE A 122 -6.95 -13.06 -5.28
C ILE A 122 -7.64 -14.42 -5.36
N GLU A 123 -6.97 -15.51 -4.95
CA GLU A 123 -7.56 -16.87 -4.95
C GLU A 123 -8.80 -16.95 -4.05
N ARG A 124 -8.75 -16.30 -2.88
CA ARG A 124 -9.89 -16.20 -1.97
C ARG A 124 -11.07 -15.46 -2.59
N PHE A 125 -10.81 -14.35 -3.26
CA PHE A 125 -11.85 -13.56 -3.91
C PHE A 125 -12.43 -14.25 -5.15
N GLU A 126 -11.58 -14.85 -5.98
CA GLU A 126 -12.00 -15.70 -7.11
C GLU A 126 -12.98 -16.76 -6.67
N LYS A 127 -12.59 -17.56 -5.66
CA LYS A 127 -13.45 -18.60 -5.12
C LYS A 127 -14.81 -18.04 -4.70
N ARG A 128 -14.84 -16.91 -4.00
CA ARG A 128 -16.07 -16.25 -3.56
C ARG A 128 -16.95 -15.81 -4.73
N LEU A 129 -16.36 -15.27 -5.80
CA LEU A 129 -17.10 -14.85 -6.99
C LEU A 129 -17.68 -16.03 -7.77
N VAL A 130 -16.91 -17.13 -7.90
CA VAL A 130 -17.37 -18.35 -8.55
C VAL A 130 -18.48 -19.03 -7.74
N ASP A 131 -18.30 -19.19 -6.43
CA ASP A 131 -19.30 -19.82 -5.54
C ASP A 131 -20.62 -19.00 -5.53
N SER A 132 -20.51 -17.69 -5.62
CA SER A 132 -21.67 -16.78 -5.71
C SER A 132 -22.23 -16.61 -7.13
N LYS A 133 -21.68 -17.30 -8.12
CA LYS A 133 -22.07 -17.27 -9.53
C LYS A 133 -21.98 -15.87 -10.20
N TYR A 134 -21.15 -15.00 -9.69
CA TYR A 134 -20.85 -13.72 -10.33
C TYR A 134 -19.98 -13.87 -11.56
N ILE A 135 -19.09 -14.88 -11.57
CA ILE A 135 -18.22 -15.23 -12.71
C ILE A 135 -18.30 -16.72 -12.97
N ALA A 136 -18.04 -17.12 -14.22
CA ALA A 136 -17.97 -18.52 -14.60
C ALA A 136 -16.63 -19.16 -14.17
N THR A 137 -16.67 -20.47 -13.88
CA THR A 137 -15.44 -21.24 -13.70
C THR A 137 -14.61 -21.18 -14.99
N GLY A 138 -13.37 -20.80 -14.89
CA GLY A 138 -12.47 -20.65 -16.04
C GLY A 138 -12.26 -19.19 -16.49
N PHE A 139 -13.18 -18.28 -16.19
CA PHE A 139 -13.02 -16.85 -16.52
C PHE A 139 -11.72 -16.26 -15.96
N VAL A 140 -11.36 -16.58 -14.73
CA VAL A 140 -10.15 -16.08 -14.10
C VAL A 140 -8.89 -16.62 -14.79
N LYS A 141 -8.91 -17.86 -15.29
CA LYS A 141 -7.79 -18.41 -16.06
C LYS A 141 -7.57 -17.65 -17.37
N GLU A 142 -8.65 -17.28 -18.06
CA GLU A 142 -8.56 -16.46 -19.28
C GLU A 142 -8.02 -15.06 -18.97
N LEU A 143 -8.46 -14.48 -17.86
CA LEU A 143 -8.01 -13.18 -17.40
C LEU A 143 -6.51 -13.19 -17.01
N TRP A 144 -6.05 -14.23 -16.33
CA TRP A 144 -4.64 -14.42 -16.02
C TRP A 144 -3.79 -14.51 -17.30
N GLN A 145 -4.26 -15.28 -18.29
CA GLN A 145 -3.54 -15.40 -19.57
C GLN A 145 -3.45 -14.04 -20.28
N GLN A 146 -4.55 -13.31 -20.33
CA GLN A 146 -4.57 -11.97 -20.93
C GLN A 146 -3.54 -11.04 -20.27
N TYR A 147 -3.54 -10.93 -18.94
CA TYR A 147 -2.63 -10.02 -18.24
C TYR A 147 -1.17 -10.49 -18.27
N ASP A 148 -0.93 -11.79 -18.37
CA ASP A 148 0.42 -12.32 -18.55
C ASP A 148 0.97 -11.94 -19.94
N ASP A 149 0.15 -12.01 -20.97
CA ASP A 149 0.51 -11.56 -22.33
C ASP A 149 0.73 -10.04 -22.38
N GLU A 150 -0.18 -9.24 -21.82
CA GLU A 150 -0.03 -7.78 -21.72
C GLU A 150 1.24 -7.38 -20.95
N SER A 151 1.58 -8.09 -19.88
CA SER A 151 2.77 -7.84 -19.08
C SER A 151 4.06 -8.15 -19.86
N ARG A 152 4.06 -9.22 -20.65
CA ARG A 152 5.19 -9.54 -21.54
C ARG A 152 5.39 -8.48 -22.62
N ASP A 153 4.31 -8.09 -23.28
CA ASP A 153 4.34 -7.04 -24.30
C ASP A 153 4.84 -5.71 -23.74
N ALA A 154 4.38 -5.34 -22.54
CA ALA A 154 4.85 -4.14 -21.86
C ALA A 154 6.35 -4.21 -21.53
N ALA A 155 6.81 -5.35 -21.04
CA ALA A 155 8.23 -5.56 -20.73
C ALA A 155 9.11 -5.50 -22.00
N GLU A 156 8.64 -6.03 -23.13
CA GLU A 156 9.36 -5.94 -24.41
C GLU A 156 9.44 -4.50 -24.92
N LYS A 157 8.35 -3.73 -24.82
CA LYS A 157 8.33 -2.30 -25.17
C LYS A 157 9.34 -1.52 -24.33
N VAL A 158 9.34 -1.71 -23.01
CA VAL A 158 10.27 -1.03 -22.10
C VAL A 158 11.74 -1.41 -22.40
N ARG A 159 12.01 -2.67 -22.71
CA ARG A 159 13.38 -3.09 -23.12
C ARG A 159 13.84 -2.46 -24.43
N ALA A 160 12.91 -2.14 -25.33
CA ALA A 160 13.20 -1.48 -26.59
C ALA A 160 13.37 0.05 -26.47
N GLU A 161 12.93 0.64 -25.36
CA GLU A 161 13.11 2.05 -25.07
C GLU A 161 14.58 2.38 -24.75
N GLY A 162 15.00 3.59 -25.08
CA GLY A 162 16.32 4.09 -24.69
C GLY A 162 16.41 4.29 -23.17
N VAL A 163 17.61 4.13 -22.63
CA VAL A 163 17.85 4.48 -21.23
C VAL A 163 17.68 5.99 -21.01
N PRO A 164 17.12 6.42 -19.85
CA PRO A 164 17.04 7.84 -19.53
C PRO A 164 18.42 8.52 -19.59
N THR A 165 18.47 9.75 -20.06
CA THR A 165 19.71 10.54 -20.05
C THR A 165 20.01 11.07 -18.66
N ALA A 166 21.28 11.40 -18.39
CA ALA A 166 21.67 11.98 -17.10
C ALA A 166 20.94 13.32 -16.82
N GLU A 167 20.61 14.06 -17.89
CA GLU A 167 19.90 15.33 -17.78
C GLU A 167 18.45 15.14 -17.36
N SER A 168 17.82 14.01 -17.69
CA SER A 168 16.41 13.76 -17.37
C SER A 168 16.12 13.66 -15.87
N VAL A 169 17.15 13.52 -15.02
CA VAL A 169 16.99 13.52 -13.56
C VAL A 169 16.39 14.82 -13.03
N TRP A 170 16.53 15.92 -13.79
CA TRP A 170 16.05 17.23 -13.43
C TRP A 170 14.65 17.55 -13.99
N ASP A 171 14.11 16.67 -14.81
CA ASP A 171 12.79 16.84 -15.39
C ASP A 171 11.71 16.40 -14.39
N HIS A 172 10.53 16.99 -14.49
CA HIS A 172 9.35 16.64 -13.70
C HIS A 172 9.50 16.77 -12.15
N ILE A 173 10.44 17.58 -11.69
CA ILE A 173 10.63 17.86 -10.25
C ILE A 173 9.52 18.77 -9.72
N TYR A 174 9.02 19.68 -10.53
CA TYR A 174 7.99 20.65 -10.18
C TYR A 174 6.75 20.51 -11.05
N VAL A 175 5.60 20.99 -10.53
CA VAL A 175 4.30 20.97 -11.22
C VAL A 175 4.35 21.70 -12.57
N GLY A 176 5.15 22.75 -12.70
CA GLY A 176 5.35 23.51 -13.92
C GLY A 176 6.16 22.79 -15.00
N ASN A 177 6.60 21.55 -14.72
CA ASN A 177 7.41 20.74 -15.63
C ASN A 177 8.71 21.43 -16.09
N GLU A 178 9.19 22.37 -15.31
CA GLU A 178 10.44 23.06 -15.54
C GLU A 178 11.62 22.17 -15.19
N ASN A 179 12.70 22.28 -15.96
CA ASN A 179 13.94 21.58 -15.64
C ASN A 179 14.57 22.20 -14.38
N ALA A 180 14.73 21.41 -13.33
CA ALA A 180 15.20 21.84 -12.01
C ALA A 180 16.73 21.83 -11.86
N ASP A 181 17.48 21.73 -12.95
CA ASP A 181 18.94 21.73 -12.87
C ASP A 181 19.48 23.07 -12.38
N TRP A 182 19.78 23.13 -11.06
CA TRP A 182 20.27 24.32 -10.40
C TRP A 182 21.59 24.84 -10.97
N ARG A 183 22.36 24.04 -11.72
CA ARG A 183 23.60 24.42 -12.37
C ARG A 183 23.38 25.34 -13.58
N LYS A 184 22.13 25.45 -14.03
CA LYS A 184 21.72 26.32 -15.15
C LYS A 184 21.28 27.72 -14.74
N PHE A 185 21.28 28.00 -13.44
CA PHE A 185 20.88 29.29 -12.87
C PHE A 185 22.07 30.07 -12.29
#